data_76f91271b2d5d2e3e50674f5cb2f11f2
#
_entry.id   76f91271b2d5d2e3e50674f5cb2f11f2
#
_cell.length_a   1.000
_cell.length_b   1.000
_cell.length_c   1.000
_cell.angle_alpha   90.00
_cell.angle_beta   90.00
_cell.angle_gamma   90.00
#
_symmetry.space_group_name_H-M   'P 1'
#
loop_
_entity.id
_entity.type
_entity.pdbx_description
1 polymer ?
#
loop_
_entity_poly.entity_id
_entity_poly.type
_entity_poly.pdbx_seq_one_letter_code
_entity_poly.pdbx_strand_id
1 'polypeptide(L)'
;MPVLLPPVEGGADANRRAARELVERLDGLVLAGGGDLNPATYGDEARLAETVNVFDGRDALELELARLAHERDLPTLGICRGMQVLNVALGGTLYQDVHACGLTDAAHQQKPPYDVVRQRVDIAPGSVLDRVLCDGAGEGMVPGCKAGWPASLETSWEGLAPAPHSLLVNTMHHQAIACVADPLQVSAVSGDGLVEGLEDPSRRFYLGVQWHPEYLDDNAPLFEALVAAAK
;
A
#
# COMPACT_ATOMS: atom_id res chain seq x y z
N MET A 1 -20.53 6.60 6.78
CA MET A 1 -20.37 5.72 7.98
C MET A 1 -19.54 4.51 7.59
N PRO A 2 -18.44 4.18 8.29
CA PRO A 2 -17.63 3.01 7.98
C PRO A 2 -18.38 1.72 8.30
N VAL A 3 -18.23 0.71 7.43
CA VAL A 3 -18.74 -0.65 7.61
C VAL A 3 -17.64 -1.65 7.33
N LEU A 4 -17.62 -2.77 8.06
CA LEU A 4 -16.69 -3.85 7.82
C LEU A 4 -17.28 -4.83 6.79
N LEU A 5 -16.47 -5.25 5.83
CA LEU A 5 -16.84 -6.18 4.78
C LEU A 5 -16.04 -7.49 4.97
N PRO A 6 -16.51 -8.43 5.81
CA PRO A 6 -15.83 -9.71 5.97
C PRO A 6 -16.09 -10.59 4.74
N PRO A 7 -15.17 -11.54 4.43
CA PRO A 7 -15.45 -12.60 3.47
C PRO A 7 -16.71 -13.38 3.85
N VAL A 8 -17.46 -13.77 2.85
CA VAL A 8 -18.69 -14.58 3.04
C VAL A 8 -18.41 -16.07 2.91
N GLU A 9 -19.24 -16.89 3.54
CA GLU A 9 -19.21 -18.34 3.34
C GLU A 9 -19.56 -18.72 1.90
N GLY A 10 -19.04 -19.86 1.41
CA GLY A 10 -19.32 -20.37 0.07
C GLY A 10 -18.17 -20.21 -0.94
N GLY A 11 -16.97 -19.93 -0.44
CA GLY A 11 -15.73 -19.93 -1.24
C GLY A 11 -15.57 -18.73 -2.17
N ALA A 12 -14.64 -18.84 -3.12
CA ALA A 12 -14.21 -17.73 -3.98
C ALA A 12 -15.35 -17.14 -4.82
N ASP A 13 -16.21 -17.97 -5.40
CA ASP A 13 -17.31 -17.50 -6.24
C ASP A 13 -18.37 -16.72 -5.46
N ALA A 14 -18.67 -17.13 -4.22
CA ALA A 14 -19.58 -16.41 -3.36
C ALA A 14 -19.00 -15.04 -3.00
N ASN A 15 -17.70 -14.97 -2.70
CA ASN A 15 -17.00 -13.73 -2.38
C ASN A 15 -16.93 -12.77 -3.57
N ARG A 16 -16.66 -13.26 -4.79
CA ARG A 16 -16.74 -12.44 -6.00
C ARG A 16 -18.15 -11.89 -6.27
N ARG A 17 -19.20 -12.69 -6.03
CA ARG A 17 -20.57 -12.18 -6.14
C ARG A 17 -20.89 -11.13 -5.10
N ALA A 18 -20.47 -11.35 -3.84
CA ALA A 18 -20.62 -10.36 -2.77
C ALA A 18 -19.92 -9.04 -3.11
N ALA A 19 -18.70 -9.10 -3.66
CA ALA A 19 -17.99 -7.90 -4.10
C ALA A 19 -18.79 -7.06 -5.11
N ARG A 20 -19.42 -7.71 -6.09
CA ARG A 20 -20.24 -7.04 -7.12
C ARG A 20 -21.48 -6.35 -6.54
N GLU A 21 -22.09 -6.94 -5.53
CA GLU A 21 -23.25 -6.35 -4.86
C GLU A 21 -22.87 -5.22 -3.90
N LEU A 22 -21.72 -5.38 -3.24
CA LEU A 22 -21.23 -4.41 -2.26
C LEU A 22 -20.73 -3.13 -2.91
N VAL A 23 -19.93 -3.24 -4.00
CA VAL A 23 -19.32 -2.07 -4.64
C VAL A 23 -20.35 -1.04 -5.11
N GLU A 24 -21.58 -1.47 -5.44
CA GLU A 24 -22.70 -0.60 -5.84
C GLU A 24 -23.21 0.31 -4.72
N ARG A 25 -22.83 0.04 -3.47
CA ARG A 25 -23.34 0.68 -2.28
C ARG A 25 -22.26 1.42 -1.49
N LEU A 26 -21.03 1.42 -2.01
CA LEU A 26 -19.90 2.06 -1.36
C LEU A 26 -19.67 3.45 -1.94
N ASP A 27 -19.39 4.41 -1.07
CA ASP A 27 -18.95 5.76 -1.45
C ASP A 27 -17.41 5.82 -1.53
N GLY A 28 -16.70 4.89 -0.86
CA GLY A 28 -15.25 4.72 -0.86
C GLY A 28 -14.86 3.38 -0.26
N LEU A 29 -13.63 2.95 -0.50
CA LEU A 29 -13.11 1.64 -0.09
C LEU A 29 -11.77 1.77 0.61
N VAL A 30 -11.60 1.08 1.74
CA VAL A 30 -10.30 0.83 2.36
C VAL A 30 -10.01 -0.66 2.32
N LEU A 31 -8.90 -1.05 1.70
CA LEU A 31 -8.35 -2.39 1.76
C LEU A 31 -7.25 -2.42 2.83
N ALA A 32 -7.51 -3.10 3.92
CA ALA A 32 -6.64 -3.13 5.09
C ALA A 32 -5.46 -4.10 4.93
N GLY A 33 -4.45 -3.93 5.78
CA GLY A 33 -3.35 -4.87 5.96
C GLY A 33 -3.79 -6.27 6.38
N GLY A 34 -2.86 -7.22 6.43
CA GLY A 34 -3.14 -8.61 6.83
C GLY A 34 -2.13 -9.62 6.34
N GLY A 35 -2.52 -10.89 6.34
CA GLY A 35 -1.70 -11.99 5.80
C GLY A 35 -1.55 -11.93 4.28
N ASP A 36 -0.75 -12.83 3.74
CA ASP A 36 -0.29 -12.79 2.35
C ASP A 36 -1.39 -13.12 1.33
N LEU A 37 -1.24 -12.57 0.13
CA LEU A 37 -2.02 -13.01 -1.02
C LEU A 37 -1.55 -14.40 -1.48
N ASN A 38 -2.50 -15.23 -1.94
CA ASN A 38 -2.19 -16.49 -2.55
C ASN A 38 -1.35 -16.27 -3.83
N PRO A 39 -0.13 -16.83 -3.93
CA PRO A 39 0.73 -16.65 -5.09
C PRO A 39 0.08 -17.02 -6.43
N ALA A 40 -0.83 -17.97 -6.43
CA ALA A 40 -1.60 -18.32 -7.63
C ALA A 40 -2.45 -17.15 -8.19
N THR A 41 -2.76 -16.13 -7.37
CA THR A 41 -3.55 -14.96 -7.82
C THR A 41 -2.75 -14.01 -8.71
N TYR A 42 -1.42 -14.06 -8.65
CA TYR A 42 -0.50 -13.25 -9.47
C TYR A 42 0.46 -14.09 -10.33
N GLY A 43 0.10 -15.37 -10.57
CA GLY A 43 0.76 -16.21 -11.56
C GLY A 43 1.98 -17.00 -11.07
N ASP A 44 2.25 -17.01 -9.77
CA ASP A 44 3.27 -17.87 -9.18
C ASP A 44 2.70 -19.26 -8.89
N GLU A 45 3.27 -20.29 -9.53
CA GLU A 45 2.86 -21.70 -9.31
C GLU A 45 3.39 -22.26 -7.99
N ALA A 46 4.57 -21.81 -7.57
CA ALA A 46 5.23 -22.27 -6.36
C ALA A 46 5.00 -21.31 -5.21
N ARG A 47 4.54 -21.86 -4.08
CA ARG A 47 4.42 -21.10 -2.84
C ARG A 47 5.68 -21.25 -2.01
N LEU A 48 6.31 -20.14 -1.62
CA LEU A 48 7.45 -20.15 -0.69
C LEU A 48 7.00 -20.52 0.73
N ALA A 49 7.93 -21.03 1.55
CA ALA A 49 7.66 -21.37 2.94
C ALA A 49 7.33 -20.12 3.79
N GLU A 50 7.87 -18.98 3.40
CA GLU A 50 7.68 -17.67 4.01
C GLU A 50 6.27 -17.12 3.79
N THR A 51 5.57 -17.57 2.74
CA THR A 51 4.19 -17.15 2.46
C THR A 51 3.23 -17.74 3.49
N VAL A 52 2.62 -16.89 4.31
CA VAL A 52 1.83 -17.29 5.48
C VAL A 52 0.46 -16.63 5.54
N ASN A 53 -0.44 -17.21 6.34
CA ASN A 53 -1.76 -16.65 6.63
C ASN A 53 -2.61 -16.30 5.38
N VAL A 54 -2.46 -17.08 4.31
CA VAL A 54 -3.25 -16.94 3.07
C VAL A 54 -4.70 -17.34 3.34
N PHE A 55 -5.63 -16.51 2.86
CA PHE A 55 -7.05 -16.77 2.95
C PHE A 55 -7.76 -16.51 1.63
N ASP A 56 -7.98 -17.55 0.82
CA ASP A 56 -8.54 -17.47 -0.54
C ASP A 56 -9.89 -16.75 -0.63
N GLY A 57 -10.72 -16.85 0.42
CA GLY A 57 -12.01 -16.15 0.48
C GLY A 57 -11.84 -14.63 0.54
N ARG A 58 -10.86 -14.17 1.31
CA ARG A 58 -10.51 -12.76 1.40
C ARG A 58 -9.88 -12.26 0.10
N ASP A 59 -8.96 -13.06 -0.47
CA ASP A 59 -8.34 -12.73 -1.76
C ASP A 59 -9.40 -12.56 -2.85
N ALA A 60 -10.35 -13.50 -2.96
CA ALA A 60 -11.42 -13.44 -3.95
C ALA A 60 -12.35 -12.23 -3.78
N LEU A 61 -12.65 -11.85 -2.53
CA LEU A 61 -13.46 -10.67 -2.23
C LEU A 61 -12.71 -9.38 -2.59
N GLU A 62 -11.50 -9.21 -2.05
CA GLU A 62 -10.77 -7.96 -2.13
C GLU A 62 -10.20 -7.70 -3.52
N LEU A 63 -9.74 -8.72 -4.25
CA LEU A 63 -9.29 -8.57 -5.64
C LEU A 63 -10.44 -8.12 -6.56
N GLU A 64 -11.64 -8.71 -6.40
CA GLU A 64 -12.81 -8.29 -7.18
C GLU A 64 -13.28 -6.89 -6.78
N LEU A 65 -13.28 -6.54 -5.48
CA LEU A 65 -13.59 -5.19 -5.00
C LEU A 65 -12.62 -4.16 -5.57
N ALA A 66 -11.31 -4.42 -5.52
CA ALA A 66 -10.28 -3.52 -6.05
C ALA A 66 -10.45 -3.26 -7.55
N ARG A 67 -10.67 -4.34 -8.33
CA ARG A 67 -10.90 -4.24 -9.78
C ARG A 67 -12.14 -3.41 -10.10
N LEU A 68 -13.27 -3.69 -9.45
CA LEU A 68 -14.53 -2.99 -9.66
C LEU A 68 -14.46 -1.53 -9.17
N ALA A 69 -13.78 -1.29 -8.06
CA ALA A 69 -13.56 0.06 -7.55
C ALA A 69 -12.76 0.91 -8.55
N HIS A 70 -11.72 0.33 -9.15
CA HIS A 70 -10.96 0.99 -10.22
C HIS A 70 -11.83 1.29 -11.43
N GLU A 71 -12.59 0.32 -11.94
CA GLU A 71 -13.47 0.50 -13.11
C GLU A 71 -14.53 1.59 -12.90
N ARG A 72 -15.01 1.76 -11.68
CA ARG A 72 -16.08 2.72 -11.30
C ARG A 72 -15.57 4.06 -10.82
N ASP A 73 -14.26 4.25 -10.80
CA ASP A 73 -13.64 5.43 -10.19
C ASP A 73 -14.09 5.63 -8.73
N LEU A 74 -14.26 4.53 -7.98
CA LEU A 74 -14.58 4.56 -6.57
C LEU A 74 -13.32 4.92 -5.77
N PRO A 75 -13.34 5.99 -4.95
CA PRO A 75 -12.21 6.34 -4.11
C PRO A 75 -11.73 5.18 -3.26
N THR A 76 -10.45 4.82 -3.40
CA THR A 76 -9.90 3.60 -2.79
C THR A 76 -8.53 3.87 -2.17
N LEU A 77 -8.35 3.42 -0.93
CA LEU A 77 -7.06 3.39 -0.22
C LEU A 77 -6.66 1.96 0.10
N GLY A 78 -5.50 1.53 -0.40
CA GLY A 78 -4.88 0.24 -0.04
C GLY A 78 -3.79 0.44 1.01
N ILE A 79 -3.82 -0.31 2.12
CA ILE A 79 -2.84 -0.26 3.19
C ILE A 79 -2.10 -1.59 3.26
N CYS A 80 -0.77 -1.57 3.17
CA CYS A 80 0.11 -2.73 3.25
C CYS A 80 -0.35 -3.83 2.27
N ARG A 81 -0.92 -4.94 2.76
CA ARG A 81 -1.53 -5.96 1.88
C ARG A 81 -2.56 -5.35 0.93
N GLY A 82 -3.32 -4.32 1.35
CA GLY A 82 -4.29 -3.64 0.49
C GLY A 82 -3.64 -3.00 -0.74
N MET A 83 -2.46 -2.39 -0.63
CA MET A 83 -1.71 -1.88 -1.80
C MET A 83 -1.33 -3.02 -2.76
N GLN A 84 -0.91 -4.16 -2.22
CA GLN A 84 -0.60 -5.35 -3.00
C GLN A 84 -1.82 -5.88 -3.75
N VAL A 85 -3.00 -5.87 -3.08
CA VAL A 85 -4.29 -6.22 -3.71
C VAL A 85 -4.62 -5.28 -4.86
N LEU A 86 -4.42 -3.96 -4.71
CA LEU A 86 -4.64 -3.00 -5.81
C LEU A 86 -3.80 -3.35 -7.04
N ASN A 87 -2.52 -3.67 -6.83
CA ASN A 87 -1.61 -4.05 -7.90
C ASN A 87 -2.03 -5.36 -8.59
N VAL A 88 -2.26 -6.41 -7.81
CA VAL A 88 -2.61 -7.74 -8.33
C VAL A 88 -3.96 -7.75 -9.03
N ALA A 89 -4.94 -7.00 -8.52
CA ALA A 89 -6.27 -6.87 -9.13
C ALA A 89 -6.24 -6.29 -10.55
N LEU A 90 -5.21 -5.52 -10.87
CA LEU A 90 -5.00 -4.92 -12.19
C LEU A 90 -3.96 -5.67 -13.04
N GLY A 91 -3.44 -6.80 -12.56
CA GLY A 91 -2.55 -7.68 -13.32
C GLY A 91 -1.07 -7.56 -12.96
N GLY A 92 -0.72 -6.84 -11.91
CA GLY A 92 0.63 -6.80 -11.36
C GLY A 92 0.99 -8.05 -10.57
N THR A 93 2.27 -8.15 -10.17
CA THR A 93 2.80 -9.30 -9.43
C THR A 93 3.53 -8.88 -8.16
N LEU A 94 3.83 -9.85 -7.29
CA LEU A 94 4.52 -9.63 -6.03
C LEU A 94 5.77 -10.50 -5.94
N TYR A 95 6.75 -10.04 -5.17
CA TYR A 95 7.75 -10.88 -4.53
C TYR A 95 7.14 -11.49 -3.27
N GLN A 96 7.19 -12.81 -3.12
CA GLN A 96 6.60 -13.51 -1.98
C GLN A 96 7.33 -13.25 -0.66
N ASP A 97 8.63 -12.93 -0.73
CA ASP A 97 9.43 -12.52 0.43
C ASP A 97 10.66 -11.76 -0.06
N VAL A 98 10.92 -10.58 0.50
CA VAL A 98 12.00 -9.69 0.04
C VAL A 98 13.38 -10.25 0.34
N HIS A 99 13.54 -11.00 1.44
CA HIS A 99 14.82 -11.62 1.81
C HIS A 99 15.06 -12.92 1.04
N ALA A 100 14.06 -13.80 0.97
CA ALA A 100 14.15 -15.06 0.23
C ALA A 100 14.40 -14.83 -1.27
N CYS A 101 13.86 -13.72 -1.82
CA CYS A 101 14.12 -13.30 -3.19
C CYS A 101 15.44 -12.52 -3.36
N GLY A 102 16.18 -12.27 -2.29
CA GLY A 102 17.49 -11.61 -2.35
C GLY A 102 17.44 -10.14 -2.75
N LEU A 103 16.34 -9.43 -2.44
CA LEU A 103 16.15 -8.03 -2.84
C LEU A 103 16.84 -7.07 -1.88
N THR A 104 16.83 -7.37 -0.60
CA THR A 104 17.35 -6.51 0.46
C THR A 104 17.71 -7.31 1.71
N ASP A 105 18.70 -6.81 2.47
CA ASP A 105 19.00 -7.27 3.83
C ASP A 105 18.36 -6.34 4.89
N ALA A 106 17.69 -5.26 4.49
CA ALA A 106 17.03 -4.34 5.40
C ALA A 106 15.79 -4.96 6.05
N ALA A 107 15.54 -4.63 7.30
CA ALA A 107 14.41 -5.16 8.05
C ALA A 107 13.13 -4.38 7.71
N HIS A 108 12.18 -5.04 7.03
CA HIS A 108 10.85 -4.52 6.71
C HIS A 108 9.74 -5.03 7.64
N GLN A 109 10.10 -5.81 8.67
CA GLN A 109 9.17 -6.31 9.69
C GLN A 109 9.57 -5.80 11.08
N GLN A 110 9.15 -4.56 11.42
CA GLN A 110 9.38 -4.06 12.77
C GLN A 110 8.52 -4.81 13.79
N LYS A 111 9.07 -4.88 15.02
CA LYS A 111 8.32 -5.33 16.20
C LYS A 111 7.65 -4.14 16.88
N PRO A 112 6.59 -4.36 17.68
CA PRO A 112 5.99 -3.29 18.47
C PRO A 112 7.02 -2.46 19.24
N PRO A 113 6.77 -1.15 19.43
CA PRO A 113 5.56 -0.42 19.06
C PRO A 113 5.50 -0.06 17.57
N TYR A 114 4.28 -0.01 16.98
CA TYR A 114 4.04 0.20 15.57
C TYR A 114 3.83 1.68 15.19
N ASP A 115 3.67 2.55 16.16
CA ASP A 115 3.61 4.01 16.05
C ASP A 115 5.00 4.67 15.96
N VAL A 116 6.06 3.85 15.92
CA VAL A 116 7.45 4.30 15.75
C VAL A 116 7.87 4.14 14.30
N VAL A 117 8.31 5.22 13.69
CA VAL A 117 8.87 5.21 12.33
C VAL A 117 10.24 4.53 12.29
N ARG A 118 10.48 3.73 11.25
CA ARG A 118 11.69 2.90 11.10
C ARG A 118 12.32 2.98 9.72
N GLN A 119 11.59 3.50 8.75
CA GLN A 119 11.97 3.50 7.36
C GLN A 119 11.74 4.88 6.75
N ARG A 120 12.63 5.27 5.85
CA ARG A 120 12.43 6.42 4.97
C ARG A 120 11.83 5.93 3.66
N VAL A 121 10.87 6.68 3.16
CA VAL A 121 10.34 6.56 1.80
C VAL A 121 10.49 7.88 1.06
N ASP A 122 10.89 7.81 -0.21
CA ASP A 122 10.99 8.95 -1.11
C ASP A 122 9.73 8.99 -1.97
N ILE A 123 9.04 10.14 -1.95
CA ILE A 123 7.76 10.35 -2.64
C ILE A 123 8.01 11.00 -3.98
N ALA A 124 7.32 10.50 -5.01
CA ALA A 124 7.37 11.06 -6.36
C ALA A 124 6.73 12.47 -6.40
N PRO A 125 7.50 13.51 -6.77
CA PRO A 125 6.97 14.88 -6.83
C PRO A 125 5.77 14.99 -7.79
N GLY A 126 4.71 15.67 -7.34
CA GLY A 126 3.49 15.88 -8.12
C GLY A 126 2.54 14.67 -8.16
N SER A 127 2.86 13.58 -7.46
CA SER A 127 1.93 12.45 -7.27
C SER A 127 0.70 12.84 -6.44
N VAL A 128 -0.33 12.00 -6.42
CA VAL A 128 -1.48 12.17 -5.51
C VAL A 128 -1.00 12.09 -4.07
N LEU A 129 -0.13 11.11 -3.79
CA LEU A 129 0.48 10.91 -2.49
C LEU A 129 1.24 12.15 -2.01
N ASP A 130 2.03 12.77 -2.90
CA ASP A 130 2.76 14.01 -2.64
C ASP A 130 1.83 15.15 -2.23
N ARG A 131 0.80 15.39 -3.03
CA ARG A 131 -0.21 16.43 -2.73
C ARG A 131 -0.93 16.20 -1.40
N VAL A 132 -1.20 14.95 -1.06
CA VAL A 132 -1.93 14.61 0.17
C VAL A 132 -1.06 14.76 1.41
N LEU A 133 0.21 14.35 1.35
CA LEU A 133 1.08 14.31 2.52
C LEU A 133 2.06 15.48 2.60
N CYS A 134 2.37 16.12 1.47
CA CYS A 134 3.41 17.16 1.39
C CYS A 134 2.86 18.55 1.06
N ASP A 135 1.67 18.70 0.45
CA ASP A 135 1.06 19.99 0.19
C ASP A 135 0.61 20.66 1.49
N GLY A 136 1.33 21.74 1.85
CA GLY A 136 1.13 22.49 3.10
C GLY A 136 2.38 22.55 3.97
N ALA A 137 3.38 21.74 3.69
CA ALA A 137 4.71 21.94 4.21
C ALA A 137 5.37 23.05 3.40
N GLY A 138 5.62 24.22 4.01
CA GLY A 138 6.40 25.30 3.41
C GLY A 138 7.75 24.77 2.89
N GLU A 139 8.34 25.45 1.91
CA GLU A 139 9.62 25.06 1.30
C GLU A 139 10.62 24.55 2.36
N GLY A 140 10.93 23.25 2.34
CA GLY A 140 11.90 22.61 3.19
C GLY A 140 11.39 21.87 4.44
N MET A 141 10.07 21.74 4.67
CA MET A 141 9.53 20.97 5.80
C MET A 141 8.46 19.99 5.35
N VAL A 142 8.78 18.71 5.42
CA VAL A 142 7.82 17.62 5.23
C VAL A 142 7.04 17.43 6.54
N PRO A 143 5.70 17.36 6.56
CA PRO A 143 4.93 16.99 7.74
C PRO A 143 5.43 15.65 8.27
N GLY A 144 5.77 15.57 9.56
CA GLY A 144 6.38 14.39 10.17
C GLY A 144 7.90 14.34 10.19
N CYS A 145 8.60 15.18 9.43
CA CYS A 145 10.04 15.36 9.58
C CYS A 145 10.35 16.31 10.74
N LYS A 146 10.44 15.77 11.97
CA LYS A 146 11.08 16.51 13.07
C LYS A 146 12.55 16.73 12.69
N ALA A 147 13.00 17.97 12.76
CA ALA A 147 14.41 18.31 12.62
C ALA A 147 15.24 17.44 13.58
N GLY A 148 16.09 16.57 13.04
CA GLY A 148 16.87 15.61 13.82
C GLY A 148 16.71 14.19 13.33
N TRP A 149 17.24 13.90 12.15
CA TRP A 149 17.39 12.54 11.63
C TRP A 149 18.22 11.71 12.63
N PRO A 150 17.78 10.54 13.09
CA PRO A 150 18.63 9.66 13.89
C PRO A 150 19.77 9.18 13.00
N ALA A 151 21.03 9.46 13.40
CA ALA A 151 22.24 9.04 12.68
C ALA A 151 22.32 7.53 12.39
N SER A 152 21.50 6.72 13.05
CA SER A 152 21.40 5.27 12.84
C SER A 152 20.66 4.87 11.56
N LEU A 153 20.03 5.81 10.83
CA LEU A 153 19.35 5.56 9.54
C LEU A 153 20.19 6.01 8.34
N GLU A 154 21.42 6.50 8.57
CA GLU A 154 22.35 6.93 7.51
C GLU A 154 23.02 5.77 6.76
N THR A 155 22.49 4.56 6.79
CA THR A 155 23.11 3.44 6.09
C THR A 155 22.59 3.33 4.66
N SER A 156 23.50 3.60 3.71
CA SER A 156 23.54 3.16 2.32
C SER A 156 22.89 3.99 1.20
N TRP A 157 22.79 5.31 1.36
CA TRP A 157 22.38 6.19 0.23
C TRP A 157 23.54 6.83 -0.53
N GLU A 158 24.65 6.12 -0.69
CA GLU A 158 25.74 6.61 -1.54
C GLU A 158 25.27 6.65 -3.00
N GLY A 159 24.86 7.85 -3.44
CA GLY A 159 24.69 8.15 -4.86
C GLY A 159 23.30 8.63 -5.32
N LEU A 160 22.26 8.59 -4.48
CA LEU A 160 20.98 9.22 -4.80
C LEU A 160 20.86 10.56 -4.07
N ALA A 161 20.70 11.65 -4.82
CA ALA A 161 20.31 12.92 -4.22
C ALA A 161 19.01 12.70 -3.43
N PRO A 162 18.87 13.26 -2.20
CA PRO A 162 17.64 13.14 -1.46
C PRO A 162 16.50 13.67 -2.34
N ALA A 163 15.46 12.87 -2.52
CA ALA A 163 14.25 13.35 -3.18
C ALA A 163 13.71 14.54 -2.39
N PRO A 164 13.19 15.58 -3.06
CA PRO A 164 12.71 16.79 -2.39
C PRO A 164 11.62 16.50 -1.36
N HIS A 165 10.92 15.37 -1.52
CA HIS A 165 9.86 14.94 -0.63
C HIS A 165 10.16 13.54 -0.10
N SER A 166 10.32 13.39 1.21
CA SER A 166 10.52 12.10 1.87
C SER A 166 9.83 12.06 3.22
N LEU A 167 9.31 10.90 3.58
CA LEU A 167 8.65 10.63 4.86
C LEU A 167 9.39 9.57 5.65
N LEU A 168 9.25 9.65 6.98
CA LEU A 168 9.57 8.54 7.86
C LEU A 168 8.29 7.77 8.15
N VAL A 169 8.31 6.46 7.95
CA VAL A 169 7.16 5.58 8.12
C VAL A 169 7.52 4.35 8.97
N ASN A 170 6.51 3.66 9.45
CA ASN A 170 6.66 2.32 10.01
C ASN A 170 6.77 1.28 8.87
N THR A 171 7.21 0.05 9.19
CA THR A 171 7.34 -1.00 8.19
C THR A 171 7.01 -2.37 8.79
N MET A 172 6.04 -3.07 8.24
CA MET A 172 5.51 -4.32 8.77
C MET A 172 5.12 -5.29 7.64
N HIS A 173 6.03 -5.49 6.67
CA HIS A 173 5.78 -6.39 5.54
C HIS A 173 7.03 -7.21 5.21
N HIS A 174 6.86 -8.31 4.53
CA HIS A 174 7.92 -9.12 3.95
C HIS A 174 7.67 -9.40 2.46
N GLN A 175 6.48 -9.12 1.95
CA GLN A 175 6.18 -9.13 0.52
C GLN A 175 6.35 -7.72 -0.06
N ALA A 176 6.65 -7.63 -1.36
CA ALA A 176 6.77 -6.37 -2.07
C ALA A 176 6.22 -6.48 -3.50
N ILE A 177 5.94 -5.34 -4.14
CA ILE A 177 5.57 -5.29 -5.55
C ILE A 177 6.75 -5.74 -6.41
N ALA A 178 6.51 -6.68 -7.33
CA ALA A 178 7.49 -7.13 -8.32
C ALA A 178 7.28 -6.44 -9.67
N CYS A 179 6.08 -6.55 -10.24
CA CYS A 179 5.70 -5.82 -11.44
C CYS A 179 4.50 -4.94 -11.12
N VAL A 180 4.63 -3.66 -11.45
CA VAL A 180 3.53 -2.70 -11.33
C VAL A 180 2.55 -2.91 -12.48
N ALA A 181 1.26 -3.02 -12.17
CA ALA A 181 0.20 -3.14 -13.17
C ALA A 181 -0.03 -1.81 -13.90
N ASP A 182 -0.30 -1.88 -15.20
CA ASP A 182 -0.86 -0.73 -15.92
C ASP A 182 -2.35 -0.56 -15.54
N PRO A 183 -2.84 0.64 -15.21
CA PRO A 183 -2.24 1.97 -15.35
C PRO A 183 -1.59 2.54 -14.07
N LEU A 184 -1.29 1.71 -13.07
CA LEU A 184 -0.69 2.20 -11.83
C LEU A 184 0.70 2.81 -12.04
N GLN A 185 1.03 3.80 -11.22
CA GLN A 185 2.32 4.45 -11.17
C GLN A 185 2.92 4.35 -9.77
N VAL A 186 4.25 4.26 -9.69
CA VAL A 186 4.96 4.29 -8.42
C VAL A 186 4.93 5.71 -7.87
N SER A 187 4.39 5.88 -6.66
CA SER A 187 4.32 7.16 -5.95
C SER A 187 5.28 7.26 -4.78
N ALA A 188 5.82 6.14 -4.28
CA ALA A 188 6.85 6.15 -3.26
C ALA A 188 7.78 4.93 -3.39
N VAL A 189 9.04 5.09 -2.98
CA VAL A 189 10.04 4.03 -2.90
C VAL A 189 10.81 4.10 -1.59
N SER A 190 11.20 2.94 -1.06
CA SER A 190 12.12 2.86 0.08
C SER A 190 13.57 3.05 -0.35
N GLY A 191 14.44 3.19 0.63
CA GLY A 191 15.85 3.36 0.42
C GLY A 191 16.58 2.24 -0.29
N ASP A 192 16.10 1.07 -0.19
CA ASP A 192 16.61 -0.13 -0.85
C ASP A 192 15.86 -0.42 -2.17
N GLY A 193 15.00 0.50 -2.62
CA GLY A 193 14.37 0.48 -3.93
C GLY A 193 13.06 -0.31 -4.01
N LEU A 194 12.50 -0.75 -2.89
CA LEU A 194 11.19 -1.40 -2.90
C LEU A 194 10.09 -0.37 -3.13
N VAL A 195 9.05 -0.77 -3.85
CA VAL A 195 7.87 0.05 -4.08
C VAL A 195 7.05 0.16 -2.78
N GLU A 196 6.89 1.38 -2.31
CA GLU A 196 6.20 1.71 -1.06
C GLU A 196 4.88 2.48 -1.27
N GLY A 197 4.66 2.99 -2.47
CA GLY A 197 3.42 3.65 -2.86
C GLY A 197 3.07 3.42 -4.31
N LEU A 198 1.78 3.22 -4.57
CA LEU A 198 1.19 3.08 -5.91
C LEU A 198 -0.04 3.98 -6.02
N GLU A 199 -0.27 4.53 -7.20
CA GLU A 199 -1.47 5.31 -7.48
C GLU A 199 -1.88 5.21 -8.95
N ASP A 200 -3.16 5.45 -9.24
CA ASP A 200 -3.62 5.78 -10.58
C ASP A 200 -4.03 7.26 -10.63
N PRO A 201 -3.19 8.15 -11.18
CA PRO A 201 -3.48 9.59 -11.22
C PRO A 201 -4.65 9.96 -12.14
N SER A 202 -5.15 9.02 -12.95
CA SER A 202 -6.33 9.21 -13.80
C SER A 202 -7.65 9.03 -13.02
N ARG A 203 -7.58 8.49 -11.81
CA ARG A 203 -8.72 8.26 -10.92
C ARG A 203 -8.83 9.37 -9.88
N ARG A 204 -10.05 9.60 -9.38
CA ARG A 204 -10.30 10.61 -8.34
C ARG A 204 -9.43 10.39 -7.10
N PHE A 205 -9.33 9.14 -6.65
CA PHE A 205 -8.46 8.71 -5.56
C PHE A 205 -8.31 7.18 -5.60
N TYR A 206 -7.25 6.68 -6.20
CA TYR A 206 -6.91 5.26 -6.20
C TYR A 206 -5.44 5.15 -5.82
N LEU A 207 -5.20 4.92 -4.53
CA LEU A 207 -3.90 5.04 -3.89
C LEU A 207 -3.64 3.85 -2.96
N GLY A 208 -2.42 3.35 -2.95
CA GLY A 208 -1.94 2.36 -1.99
C GLY A 208 -0.61 2.75 -1.38
N VAL A 209 -0.42 2.42 -0.10
CA VAL A 209 0.82 2.58 0.64
C VAL A 209 1.22 1.27 1.31
N GLN A 210 2.53 0.96 1.35
CA GLN A 210 3.03 -0.30 1.90
C GLN A 210 3.16 -0.25 3.42
N TRP A 211 3.38 0.93 3.98
CA TRP A 211 3.40 1.13 5.43
C TRP A 211 1.99 1.16 6.03
N HIS A 212 1.91 1.33 7.35
CA HIS A 212 0.66 1.37 8.10
C HIS A 212 0.35 2.78 8.61
N PRO A 213 -0.31 3.62 7.80
CA PRO A 213 -0.64 5.01 8.15
C PRO A 213 -1.58 5.11 9.35
N GLU A 214 -2.36 4.06 9.64
CA GLU A 214 -3.31 4.04 10.76
C GLU A 214 -2.65 4.08 12.15
N TYR A 215 -1.34 3.86 12.23
CA TYR A 215 -0.56 4.00 13.46
C TYR A 215 0.18 5.34 13.56
N LEU A 216 0.10 6.20 12.54
CA LEU A 216 0.90 7.42 12.43
C LEU A 216 -0.04 8.64 12.34
N ASP A 217 -0.07 9.47 13.39
CA ASP A 217 -0.95 10.65 13.44
C ASP A 217 -0.73 11.61 12.24
N ASP A 218 0.52 11.78 11.82
CA ASP A 218 0.90 12.64 10.69
C ASP A 218 0.38 12.11 9.33
N ASN A 219 -0.16 10.89 9.28
CA ASN A 219 -0.73 10.28 8.07
C ASN A 219 -2.28 10.38 8.01
N ALA A 220 -2.91 11.03 8.96
CA ALA A 220 -4.35 11.31 8.93
C ALA A 220 -4.85 11.92 7.61
N PRO A 221 -4.09 12.81 6.92
CA PRO A 221 -4.49 13.36 5.63
C PRO A 221 -4.83 12.33 4.55
N LEU A 222 -4.26 11.10 4.58
CA LEU A 222 -4.63 10.03 3.64
C LEU A 222 -6.11 9.63 3.78
N PHE A 223 -6.57 9.49 5.01
CA PHE A 223 -7.96 9.13 5.30
C PHE A 223 -8.91 10.30 5.03
N GLU A 224 -8.48 11.52 5.32
CA GLU A 224 -9.24 12.74 5.04
C GLU A 224 -9.43 12.94 3.53
N ALA A 225 -8.38 12.71 2.74
CA ALA A 225 -8.44 12.80 1.28
C ALA A 225 -9.38 11.73 0.68
N LEU A 226 -9.31 10.49 1.17
CA LEU A 226 -10.25 9.43 0.78
C LEU A 226 -11.69 9.86 1.06
N VAL A 227 -11.99 10.34 2.28
CA VAL A 227 -13.34 10.78 2.67
C VAL A 227 -13.80 11.99 1.85
N ALA A 228 -12.90 12.91 1.51
CA ALA A 228 -13.21 14.05 0.65
C ALA A 228 -13.55 13.61 -0.78
N ALA A 229 -12.82 12.64 -1.33
CA ALA A 229 -13.07 12.08 -2.65
C ALA A 229 -14.36 11.23 -2.72
N ALA A 230 -14.81 10.67 -1.59
CA ALA A 230 -16.02 9.84 -1.45
C ALA A 230 -17.35 10.65 -1.39
N LYS A 231 -17.27 11.98 -1.47
CA LYS A 231 -18.43 12.88 -1.49
C LYS A 231 -18.77 13.29 -2.92
#